data_8f3f3f682bf7e23bd4ee8a654830f575
#
_entry.id   8f3f3f682bf7e23bd4ee8a654830f575
#
_cell.length_a   1.000
_cell.length_b   1.000
_cell.length_c   1.000
_cell.angle_alpha   90.00
_cell.angle_beta   90.00
_cell.angle_gamma   90.00
#
_symmetry.space_group_name_H-M   'P 1'
#
loop_
_entity.id
_entity.type
_entity.pdbx_description
1 polymer ?
#
loop_
_entity_poly.entity_id
_entity_poly.type
_entity_poly.pdbx_seq_one_letter_code
_entity_poly.pdbx_strand_id
1 'polypeptide(L)'
;MLIGITGATSGIGLAIKKLPHQFIEFNREDGDIHDCELVYSKLHQCDVFFNNAWDGDCQEKLLKYFFAEWKDKSKKIISIGSTVSSYTPTGSGYGDYVDYKRQLRETHMDIVNLKTTK
;
A
#
# COMPACT_ATOMS: atom_id res chain seq x y z
N MET A 1 15.96 0.84 10.35
CA MET A 1 15.25 0.66 9.08
C MET A 1 14.38 1.88 8.84
N LEU A 2 14.39 2.40 7.63
CA LEU A 2 13.55 3.54 7.25
C LEU A 2 12.27 3.02 6.59
N ILE A 3 11.13 3.39 7.16
CA ILE A 3 9.82 2.92 6.72
C ILE A 3 9.03 4.09 6.14
N GLY A 4 8.56 3.95 4.91
CA GLY A 4 7.61 4.88 4.32
C GLY A 4 6.20 4.40 4.58
N ILE A 5 5.29 5.29 4.96
CA ILE A 5 3.91 4.92 5.31
C ILE A 5 2.91 5.96 4.84
N THR A 6 1.78 5.49 4.34
CA THR A 6 0.62 6.32 4.03
C THR A 6 -0.45 6.11 5.09
N GLY A 7 -1.21 7.17 5.43
CA GLY A 7 -2.33 7.08 6.36
C GLY A 7 -1.91 6.79 7.81
N ALA A 8 -0.89 7.48 8.29
CA ALA A 8 -0.30 7.19 9.61
C ALA A 8 -0.91 8.00 10.76
N THR A 9 -1.96 8.78 10.51
CA THR A 9 -2.56 9.67 11.53
C THR A 9 -3.62 8.99 12.40
N SER A 10 -4.03 7.77 12.04
CA SER A 10 -5.06 7.04 12.79
C SER A 10 -4.94 5.53 12.55
N GLY A 11 -5.64 4.75 13.35
CA GLY A 11 -5.83 3.31 13.16
C GLY A 11 -4.53 2.53 13.09
N ILE A 12 -4.46 1.59 12.14
CA ILE A 12 -3.31 0.70 11.94
C ILE A 12 -2.04 1.48 11.65
N GLY A 13 -2.12 2.52 10.80
CA GLY A 13 -0.97 3.34 10.46
C GLY A 13 -0.35 4.02 11.67
N LEU A 14 -1.17 4.55 12.56
CA LEU A 14 -0.69 5.15 13.80
C LEU A 14 -0.03 4.11 14.70
N ALA A 15 -0.59 2.91 14.78
CA ALA A 15 -0.02 1.82 15.57
C ALA A 15 1.36 1.39 15.02
N ILE A 16 1.50 1.32 13.70
CA ILE A 16 2.77 0.97 13.06
C ILE A 16 3.87 1.98 13.43
N LYS A 17 3.53 3.26 13.50
CA LYS A 17 4.49 4.31 13.85
C LYS A 17 5.06 4.19 15.27
N LYS A 18 4.45 3.39 16.13
CA LYS A 18 4.97 3.15 17.49
C LYS A 18 6.08 2.12 17.52
N LEU A 19 6.35 1.43 16.41
CA LEU A 19 7.47 0.50 16.32
C LEU A 19 8.80 1.24 16.35
N PRO A 20 9.89 0.58 16.84
CA PRO A 20 11.21 1.23 17.02
C PRO A 20 11.97 1.38 15.70
N HIS A 21 11.41 2.12 14.74
CA HIS A 21 12.01 2.40 13.45
C HIS A 21 11.89 3.88 13.10
N GLN A 22 12.58 4.31 12.07
CA GLN A 22 12.43 5.65 11.51
C GLN A 22 11.35 5.62 10.44
N PHE A 23 10.55 6.69 10.35
CA PHE A 23 9.43 6.76 9.44
C PHE A 23 9.46 8.01 8.57
N ILE A 24 9.07 7.86 7.29
CA ILE A 24 8.70 8.96 6.42
C ILE A 24 7.21 8.78 6.12
N GLU A 25 6.42 9.83 6.33
CA GLU A 25 4.96 9.76 6.18
C GLU A 25 4.49 10.52 4.96
N PHE A 26 3.44 10.00 4.32
CA PHE A 26 2.65 10.74 3.36
C PHE A 26 1.22 10.79 3.88
N ASN A 27 0.76 11.99 4.24
CA ASN A 27 -0.56 12.24 4.81
C ASN A 27 -1.34 13.21 3.93
N ARG A 28 -2.61 13.46 4.24
CA ARG A 28 -3.48 14.35 3.43
C ARG A 28 -2.89 15.73 3.19
N GLU A 29 -2.19 16.28 4.17
CA GLU A 29 -1.54 17.58 4.06
C GLU A 29 -0.39 17.61 3.06
N ASP A 30 0.15 16.47 2.69
CA ASP A 30 1.25 16.35 1.74
C ASP A 30 0.77 16.36 0.29
N GLY A 31 -0.49 16.08 0.05
CA GLY A 31 -1.09 16.06 -1.28
C GLY A 31 -2.09 14.94 -1.48
N ASP A 32 -2.44 14.71 -2.74
CA ASP A 32 -3.42 13.69 -3.12
C ASP A 32 -2.77 12.30 -3.15
N ILE A 33 -3.35 11.37 -2.42
CA ILE A 33 -2.87 9.97 -2.36
C ILE A 33 -2.95 9.26 -3.73
N HIS A 34 -3.79 9.75 -4.65
CA HIS A 34 -3.89 9.21 -6.01
C HIS A 34 -2.77 9.69 -6.94
N ASP A 35 -2.00 10.69 -6.53
CA ASP A 35 -0.82 11.15 -7.26
C ASP A 35 0.37 10.26 -6.90
N CYS A 36 0.49 9.14 -7.60
CA CYS A 36 1.52 8.13 -7.31
C CYS A 36 2.94 8.69 -7.43
N GLU A 37 3.18 9.56 -8.39
CA GLU A 37 4.49 10.19 -8.57
C GLU A 37 4.86 11.05 -7.36
N LEU A 38 3.91 11.82 -6.84
CA LEU A 38 4.11 12.65 -5.66
C LEU A 38 4.40 11.80 -4.42
N VAL A 39 3.61 10.74 -4.20
CA VAL A 39 3.81 9.82 -3.08
C VAL A 39 5.20 9.18 -3.17
N TYR A 40 5.56 8.68 -4.34
CA TYR A 40 6.86 8.06 -4.56
C TYR A 40 8.00 9.05 -4.35
N SER A 41 7.87 10.28 -4.82
CA SER A 41 8.90 11.32 -4.66
C SER A 41 9.21 11.58 -3.18
N LYS A 42 8.19 11.50 -2.32
CA LYS A 42 8.38 11.70 -0.88
C LYS A 42 8.91 10.45 -0.17
N LEU A 43 8.47 9.27 -0.57
CA LEU A 43 8.73 8.03 0.17
C LEU A 43 9.82 7.14 -0.44
N HIS A 44 10.33 7.42 -1.61
CA HIS A 44 11.18 6.50 -2.38
C HIS A 44 12.48 6.09 -1.68
N GLN A 45 12.97 6.87 -0.72
CA GLN A 45 14.21 6.57 -0.01
C GLN A 45 14.02 5.53 1.10
N CYS A 46 12.76 5.18 1.44
CA CYS A 46 12.52 4.17 2.46
C CYS A 46 12.96 2.78 2.02
N ASP A 47 13.20 1.91 2.99
CA ASP A 47 13.56 0.51 2.76
C ASP A 47 12.33 -0.38 2.62
N VAL A 48 11.26 -0.01 3.33
CA VAL A 48 9.97 -0.70 3.32
C VAL A 48 8.86 0.32 3.16
N PHE A 49 7.95 0.07 2.23
CA PHE A 49 6.76 0.89 2.05
C PHE A 49 5.53 0.18 2.61
N PHE A 50 4.92 0.76 3.66
CA PHE A 50 3.61 0.33 4.16
C PHE A 50 2.50 1.06 3.41
N ASN A 51 1.88 0.35 2.50
CA ASN A 51 0.78 0.84 1.67
C ASN A 51 -0.53 0.71 2.44
N ASN A 52 -0.78 1.66 3.35
CA ASN A 52 -1.83 1.56 4.36
C ASN A 52 -3.08 2.42 4.08
N ALA A 53 -2.91 3.65 3.60
CA ALA A 53 -4.03 4.55 3.38
C ALA A 53 -5.00 3.97 2.34
N TRP A 54 -6.31 4.06 2.64
CA TRP A 54 -7.34 3.64 1.72
C TRP A 54 -8.13 4.85 1.21
N ASP A 55 -8.26 4.94 -0.11
CA ASP A 55 -9.14 5.88 -0.79
C ASP A 55 -9.35 5.35 -2.21
N GLY A 56 -10.49 4.68 -2.43
CA GLY A 56 -10.75 4.05 -3.71
C GLY A 56 -9.68 3.02 -4.06
N ASP A 57 -9.12 3.12 -5.26
CA ASP A 57 -8.11 2.20 -5.77
C ASP A 57 -6.66 2.65 -5.54
N CYS A 58 -6.44 3.61 -4.62
CA CYS A 58 -5.11 4.18 -4.41
C CYS A 58 -4.07 3.13 -4.01
N GLN A 59 -4.45 2.15 -3.19
CA GLN A 59 -3.50 1.11 -2.76
C GLN A 59 -3.02 0.25 -3.93
N GLU A 60 -3.90 -0.12 -4.85
CA GLU A 60 -3.54 -0.89 -6.03
C GLU A 60 -2.62 -0.07 -6.96
N LYS A 61 -2.97 1.19 -7.21
CA LYS A 61 -2.16 2.08 -8.03
C LYS A 61 -0.77 2.28 -7.44
N LEU A 62 -0.67 2.52 -6.14
CA LEU A 62 0.61 2.73 -5.47
C LEU A 62 1.44 1.44 -5.46
N LEU A 63 0.82 0.29 -5.26
CA LEU A 63 1.50 -0.99 -5.33
C LEU A 63 2.15 -1.18 -6.70
N LYS A 64 1.41 -0.95 -7.77
CA LYS A 64 1.92 -1.08 -9.14
C LYS A 64 3.05 -0.10 -9.42
N TYR A 65 2.90 1.15 -8.98
CA TYR A 65 3.89 2.19 -9.21
C TYR A 65 5.20 1.88 -8.49
N PHE A 66 5.14 1.59 -7.19
CA PHE A 66 6.33 1.27 -6.41
C PHE A 66 6.99 -0.02 -6.89
N PHE A 67 6.19 -1.02 -7.27
CA PHE A 67 6.76 -2.26 -7.80
C PHE A 67 7.54 -2.01 -9.10
N ALA A 68 6.99 -1.23 -10.02
CA ALA A 68 7.66 -0.91 -11.27
C ALA A 68 8.99 -0.19 -11.05
N GLU A 69 9.03 0.72 -10.07
CA GLU A 69 10.25 1.46 -9.73
C GLU A 69 11.26 0.62 -8.95
N TRP A 70 10.78 -0.32 -8.14
CA TRP A 70 11.61 -1.05 -7.20
C TRP A 70 11.92 -2.51 -7.59
N LYS A 71 11.42 -2.99 -8.72
CA LYS A 71 11.51 -4.41 -9.08
C LYS A 71 12.94 -4.97 -9.06
N ASP A 72 13.94 -4.14 -9.33
CA ASP A 72 15.36 -4.54 -9.34
C ASP A 72 16.11 -4.07 -8.10
N LYS A 73 15.39 -3.60 -7.07
CA LYS A 73 15.97 -3.10 -5.83
C LYS A 73 15.64 -4.01 -4.67
N SER A 74 16.52 -4.02 -3.66
CA SER A 74 16.33 -4.81 -2.44
C SER A 74 15.42 -4.06 -1.46
N LYS A 75 14.16 -3.85 -1.84
CA LYS A 75 13.16 -3.13 -1.05
C LYS A 75 11.89 -3.95 -0.93
N LYS A 76 11.05 -3.62 0.06
CA LYS A 76 9.81 -4.35 0.33
C LYS A 76 8.60 -3.44 0.28
N ILE A 77 7.49 -3.98 -0.20
CA ILE A 77 6.18 -3.32 -0.16
C ILE A 77 5.24 -4.20 0.66
N ILE A 78 4.64 -3.62 1.69
CA ILE A 78 3.64 -4.29 2.52
C ILE A 78 2.32 -3.55 2.34
N SER A 79 1.34 -4.20 1.72
CA SER A 79 0.01 -3.62 1.55
C SER A 79 -0.91 -4.12 2.66
N ILE A 80 -1.64 -3.20 3.27
CA ILE A 80 -2.58 -3.53 4.34
C ILE A 80 -3.91 -3.91 3.69
N GLY A 81 -4.17 -5.21 3.64
CA GLY A 81 -5.40 -5.76 3.11
C GLY A 81 -6.50 -5.84 4.15
N SER A 82 -7.53 -6.63 3.82
CA SER A 82 -8.66 -6.88 4.72
C SER A 82 -9.16 -8.29 4.52
N THR A 83 -9.58 -8.96 5.61
CA THR A 83 -10.18 -10.29 5.53
C THR A 83 -11.48 -10.30 4.75
N VAL A 84 -12.19 -9.17 4.67
CA VAL A 84 -13.43 -9.08 3.87
C VAL A 84 -13.18 -9.36 2.39
N SER A 85 -11.97 -9.13 1.89
CA SER A 85 -11.62 -9.43 0.50
C SER A 85 -11.66 -10.94 0.18
N SER A 86 -11.51 -11.79 1.20
CA SER A 86 -11.52 -13.24 1.06
C SER A 86 -12.89 -13.86 1.33
N TYR A 87 -13.67 -13.28 2.24
CA TYR A 87 -14.90 -13.91 2.76
C TYR A 87 -16.18 -13.22 2.30
N THR A 88 -16.13 -11.97 1.89
CA THR A 88 -17.33 -11.20 1.53
C THR A 88 -17.57 -11.28 0.02
N PRO A 89 -18.76 -11.74 -0.43
CA PRO A 89 -19.07 -11.78 -1.85
C PRO A 89 -19.06 -10.40 -2.48
N THR A 90 -18.70 -10.34 -3.77
CA THR A 90 -18.77 -9.12 -4.57
C THR A 90 -20.23 -8.63 -4.60
N GLY A 91 -20.43 -7.32 -4.46
CA GLY A 91 -21.77 -6.73 -4.43
C GLY A 91 -22.44 -6.79 -3.07
N SER A 92 -21.72 -7.17 -2.01
CA SER A 92 -22.23 -7.15 -0.65
C SER A 92 -22.49 -5.71 -0.16
N GLY A 93 -23.05 -5.57 1.05
CA GLY A 93 -23.34 -4.26 1.65
C GLY A 93 -22.10 -3.42 1.99
N TYR A 94 -20.90 -3.93 1.80
CA TYR A 94 -19.66 -3.19 1.99
C TYR A 94 -19.23 -2.36 0.78
N GLY A 95 -19.94 -2.51 -0.36
CA GLY A 95 -19.75 -1.71 -1.55
C GLY A 95 -18.33 -1.76 -2.12
N ASP A 96 -17.84 -0.60 -2.55
CA ASP A 96 -16.57 -0.49 -3.25
C ASP A 96 -15.35 -0.88 -2.42
N TYR A 97 -15.42 -0.76 -1.09
CA TYR A 97 -14.31 -1.11 -0.21
C TYR A 97 -13.86 -2.56 -0.42
N VAL A 98 -14.81 -3.50 -0.47
CA VAL A 98 -14.50 -4.93 -0.67
C VAL A 98 -13.85 -5.14 -2.04
N ASP A 99 -14.39 -4.51 -3.07
CA ASP A 99 -13.90 -4.67 -4.44
C ASP A 99 -12.47 -4.13 -4.57
N TYR A 100 -12.18 -2.96 -4.02
CA TYR A 100 -10.84 -2.38 -4.05
C TYR A 100 -9.83 -3.23 -3.26
N LYS A 101 -10.22 -3.75 -2.11
CA LYS A 101 -9.33 -4.62 -1.31
C LYS A 101 -9.08 -5.96 -2.01
N ARG A 102 -10.06 -6.49 -2.72
CA ARG A 102 -9.90 -7.71 -3.53
C ARG A 102 -8.96 -7.47 -4.71
N GLN A 103 -9.12 -6.36 -5.42
CA GLN A 103 -8.22 -5.98 -6.51
C GLN A 103 -6.78 -5.83 -6.03
N LEU A 104 -6.59 -5.19 -4.89
CA LEU A 104 -5.28 -5.04 -4.27
C LEU A 104 -4.64 -6.41 -4.00
N ARG A 105 -5.41 -7.33 -3.41
CA ARG A 105 -4.94 -8.67 -3.11
C ARG A 105 -4.55 -9.44 -4.38
N GLU A 106 -5.38 -9.38 -5.40
CA GLU A 106 -5.13 -10.06 -6.69
C GLU A 106 -3.87 -9.50 -7.36
N THR A 107 -3.74 -8.18 -7.40
CA THR A 107 -2.55 -7.52 -7.97
C THR A 107 -1.29 -7.94 -7.21
N HIS A 108 -1.35 -8.00 -5.90
CA HIS A 108 -0.22 -8.41 -5.08
C HIS A 108 0.18 -9.85 -5.36
N MET A 109 -0.79 -10.77 -5.48
CA MET A 109 -0.53 -12.17 -5.80
C MET A 109 0.06 -12.33 -7.19
N ASP A 110 -0.40 -11.57 -8.18
CA ASP A 110 0.16 -11.59 -9.53
C ASP A 110 1.62 -11.17 -9.54
N ILE A 111 1.97 -10.13 -8.78
CA ILE A 111 3.36 -9.67 -8.66
C ILE A 111 4.24 -10.73 -8.01
N VAL A 112 3.76 -11.38 -6.96
CA VAL A 112 4.50 -12.46 -6.28
C VAL A 112 4.74 -13.62 -7.26
N ASN A 113 3.72 -14.01 -8.02
CA ASN A 113 3.84 -15.08 -9.01
C ASN A 113 4.86 -14.75 -10.09
N LEU A 114 4.88 -13.50 -10.58
CA LEU A 114 5.89 -13.07 -11.56
C LEU A 114 7.31 -13.19 -11.02
N LYS A 115 7.52 -12.89 -9.74
CA LYS A 115 8.84 -13.02 -9.10
C LYS A 115 9.26 -14.49 -8.93
N THR A 116 8.31 -15.38 -8.68
CA THR A 116 8.61 -16.80 -8.46
C THR A 116 8.83 -17.60 -9.74
N THR A 117 8.35 -17.09 -10.87
CA THR A 117 8.52 -17.75 -12.17
C THR A 117 9.84 -17.42 -12.86
N LYS A 118 10.60 -16.56 -12.26
CA LYS A 118 11.96 -16.25 -12.75
C LYS A 118 12.94 -17.22 -12.12
#